data_3afd985b902d7d6aa5104c27a1257aff
#
_entry.id   3afd985b902d7d6aa5104c27a1257aff
#
_cell.length_a   1.000
_cell.length_b   1.000
_cell.length_c   1.000
_cell.angle_alpha   90.00
_cell.angle_beta   90.00
_cell.angle_gamma   90.00
#
_symmetry.space_group_name_H-M   'P 1'
#
loop_
_entity.id
_entity.type
_entity.pdbx_description
1 polymer ?
#
loop_
_entity_poly.entity_id
_entity_poly.type
_entity_poly.pdbx_seq_one_letter_code
_entity_poly.pdbx_strand_id
1 'polypeptide(L)'
;MDRKELLDSIKHQLRNSVYTDEDFLQHASHSIDELDEVLNILFERLTNWYSIYLPEIQHADRRETYLEVVQIYDKTDPKTAEKLSERAKALVDTIEGESIGSVIEGKDLEILREYAVKLKKLYELRSQLESYRDYKAKEIAPNLTHLLGEALATKLIVYSKGLKRLAHLPASSIQVLGAEKALFMHLTKKTKPPK
;
A
#
# COMPACT_ATOMS: atom_id res chain seq x y z
N MET A 1 -43.77 -12.66 24.11
CA MET A 1 -42.83 -11.88 23.32
C MET A 1 -43.30 -11.95 21.88
N ASP A 2 -43.68 -10.81 21.34
CA ASP A 2 -44.18 -10.74 19.97
C ASP A 2 -43.02 -11.05 19.00
N ARG A 3 -43.35 -11.69 17.85
CA ARG A 3 -42.35 -12.02 16.79
C ARG A 3 -41.53 -10.78 16.37
N LYS A 4 -42.15 -9.63 16.39
CA LYS A 4 -41.50 -8.36 16.05
C LYS A 4 -40.48 -7.93 17.12
N GLU A 5 -40.82 -8.04 18.39
CA GLU A 5 -39.92 -7.75 19.52
C GLU A 5 -38.71 -8.70 19.51
N LEU A 6 -38.93 -9.99 19.21
CA LEU A 6 -37.86 -10.97 19.10
C LEU A 6 -36.90 -10.64 17.94
N LEU A 7 -37.44 -10.27 16.76
CA LEU A 7 -36.64 -9.88 15.61
C LEU A 7 -35.84 -8.61 15.87
N ASP A 8 -36.41 -7.63 16.56
CA ASP A 8 -35.71 -6.39 16.88
C ASP A 8 -34.63 -6.60 17.96
N SER A 9 -34.88 -7.48 18.93
CA SER A 9 -33.88 -7.91 19.90
C SER A 9 -32.70 -8.64 19.22
N ILE A 10 -33.00 -9.59 18.32
CA ILE A 10 -31.98 -10.30 17.53
C ILE A 10 -31.18 -9.34 16.66
N LYS A 11 -31.84 -8.41 15.96
CA LYS A 11 -31.16 -7.39 15.15
C LYS A 11 -30.25 -6.51 16.01
N HIS A 12 -30.68 -6.12 17.20
CA HIS A 12 -29.87 -5.33 18.12
C HIS A 12 -28.66 -6.13 18.63
N GLN A 13 -28.83 -7.38 18.99
CA GLN A 13 -27.73 -8.28 19.37
C GLN A 13 -26.75 -8.49 18.21
N LEU A 14 -27.25 -8.73 17.01
CA LEU A 14 -26.42 -8.87 15.81
C LEU A 14 -25.61 -7.60 15.54
N ARG A 15 -26.24 -6.41 15.60
CA ARG A 15 -25.51 -5.14 15.39
C ARG A 15 -24.37 -4.94 16.39
N ASN A 16 -24.51 -5.43 17.61
CA ASN A 16 -23.51 -5.25 18.66
C ASN A 16 -22.48 -6.38 18.74
N SER A 17 -22.72 -7.52 18.06
CA SER A 17 -21.85 -8.71 18.11
C SER A 17 -21.14 -9.03 16.80
N VAL A 18 -21.57 -8.44 15.67
CA VAL A 18 -21.09 -8.84 14.34
C VAL A 18 -19.75 -8.20 13.98
N TYR A 19 -19.45 -7.00 14.49
CA TYR A 19 -18.21 -6.30 14.16
C TYR A 19 -17.45 -5.91 15.43
N THR A 20 -16.21 -6.33 15.49
CA THR A 20 -15.26 -5.94 16.53
C THR A 20 -14.26 -4.94 15.98
N ASP A 21 -13.56 -4.22 16.86
CA ASP A 21 -12.45 -3.37 16.45
C ASP A 21 -11.32 -4.16 15.75
N GLU A 22 -11.18 -5.44 16.08
CA GLU A 22 -10.24 -6.36 15.41
C GLU A 22 -10.62 -6.60 13.93
N ASP A 23 -11.91 -6.63 13.58
CA ASP A 23 -12.36 -6.80 12.20
C ASP A 23 -11.96 -5.56 11.35
N PHE A 24 -12.13 -4.36 11.91
CA PHE A 24 -11.67 -3.14 11.24
C PHE A 24 -10.16 -3.11 11.06
N LEU A 25 -9.39 -3.59 12.05
CA LEU A 25 -7.94 -3.71 11.96
C LEU A 25 -7.53 -4.70 10.86
N GLN A 26 -8.22 -5.85 10.77
CA GLN A 26 -7.99 -6.84 9.72
C GLN A 26 -8.27 -6.28 8.32
N HIS A 27 -9.43 -5.63 8.14
CA HIS A 27 -9.79 -5.03 6.85
C HIS A 27 -8.81 -3.94 6.44
N ALA A 28 -8.37 -3.08 7.36
CA ALA A 28 -7.35 -2.07 7.07
C ALA A 28 -6.02 -2.71 6.63
N SER A 29 -5.58 -3.77 7.32
CA SER A 29 -4.35 -4.49 6.98
C SER A 29 -4.43 -5.14 5.59
N HIS A 30 -5.51 -5.87 5.30
CA HIS A 30 -5.71 -6.50 4.00
C HIS A 30 -5.81 -5.46 2.88
N SER A 31 -6.53 -4.34 3.11
CA SER A 31 -6.61 -3.26 2.12
C SER A 31 -5.26 -2.62 1.82
N ILE A 32 -4.35 -2.52 2.80
CA ILE A 32 -2.98 -2.03 2.57
C ILE A 32 -2.21 -3.02 1.70
N ASP A 33 -2.25 -4.32 2.04
CA ASP A 33 -1.54 -5.37 1.29
C ASP A 33 -2.04 -5.44 -0.17
N GLU A 34 -3.36 -5.41 -0.39
CA GLU A 34 -4.00 -5.39 -1.72
C GLU A 34 -3.65 -4.12 -2.50
N LEU A 35 -3.67 -2.94 -1.83
CA LEU A 35 -3.25 -1.70 -2.47
C LEU A 35 -1.79 -1.73 -2.88
N ASP A 36 -0.90 -2.33 -2.10
CA ASP A 36 0.52 -2.45 -2.45
C ASP A 36 0.72 -3.24 -3.76
N GLU A 37 -0.02 -4.32 -3.94
CA GLU A 37 0.01 -5.11 -5.18
C GLU A 37 -0.53 -4.30 -6.37
N VAL A 38 -1.71 -3.68 -6.21
CA VAL A 38 -2.35 -2.88 -7.26
C VAL A 38 -1.51 -1.66 -7.63
N LEU A 39 -0.96 -0.95 -6.65
CA LEU A 39 -0.10 0.22 -6.87
C LEU A 39 1.17 -0.13 -7.63
N ASN A 40 1.77 -1.30 -7.37
CA ASN A 40 2.93 -1.78 -8.13
C ASN A 40 2.57 -1.99 -9.60
N ILE A 41 1.46 -2.69 -9.88
CA ILE A 41 0.99 -2.96 -11.25
C ILE A 41 0.66 -1.66 -11.99
N LEU A 42 -0.07 -0.76 -11.33
CA LEU A 42 -0.46 0.52 -11.93
C LEU A 42 0.74 1.43 -12.19
N PHE A 43 1.70 1.47 -11.26
CA PHE A 43 2.92 2.26 -11.43
C PHE A 43 3.77 1.73 -12.59
N GLU A 44 3.97 0.41 -12.67
CA GLU A 44 4.68 -0.22 -13.78
C GLU A 44 3.99 0.07 -15.12
N ARG A 45 2.65 0.01 -15.16
CA ARG A 45 1.89 0.33 -16.36
C ARG A 45 2.07 1.79 -16.78
N LEU A 46 2.01 2.74 -15.83
CA LEU A 46 2.27 4.15 -16.12
C LEU A 46 3.71 4.37 -16.60
N THR A 47 4.69 3.74 -15.97
CA THR A 47 6.10 3.86 -16.34
C THR A 47 6.33 3.36 -17.77
N ASN A 48 5.78 2.19 -18.12
CA ASN A 48 5.88 1.62 -19.46
C ASN A 48 5.20 2.49 -20.52
N TRP A 49 4.10 3.15 -20.17
CA TRP A 49 3.39 4.03 -21.11
C TRP A 49 4.09 5.39 -21.24
N TYR A 50 4.49 5.99 -20.15
CA TYR A 50 5.18 7.29 -20.17
C TYR A 50 6.59 7.20 -20.75
N SER A 51 7.24 6.03 -20.74
CA SER A 51 8.55 5.81 -21.38
C SER A 51 8.53 6.01 -22.90
N ILE A 52 7.36 6.00 -23.54
CA ILE A 52 7.22 6.40 -24.95
C ILE A 52 7.53 7.89 -25.13
N TYR A 53 7.18 8.69 -24.11
CA TYR A 53 7.38 10.15 -24.12
C TYR A 53 8.74 10.55 -23.57
N LEU A 54 9.15 9.96 -22.43
CA LEU A 54 10.37 10.29 -21.70
C LEU A 54 11.05 9.03 -21.13
N PRO A 55 11.74 8.25 -21.96
CA PRO A 55 12.33 6.99 -21.55
C PRO A 55 13.48 7.14 -20.54
N GLU A 56 14.14 8.28 -20.51
CA GLU A 56 15.34 8.54 -19.72
C GLU A 56 15.07 8.45 -18.21
N ILE A 57 13.85 8.80 -17.77
CA ILE A 57 13.48 8.76 -16.35
C ILE A 57 12.88 7.45 -15.87
N GLN A 58 12.85 6.41 -16.70
CA GLN A 58 12.21 5.12 -16.38
C GLN A 58 12.75 4.48 -15.09
N HIS A 59 14.00 4.74 -14.75
CA HIS A 59 14.68 4.17 -13.57
C HIS A 59 14.77 5.15 -12.39
N ALA A 60 13.80 6.05 -12.26
CA ALA A 60 13.76 6.96 -11.12
C ALA A 60 13.74 6.21 -9.79
N ASP A 61 14.61 6.59 -8.86
CA ASP A 61 14.76 5.93 -7.54
C ASP A 61 13.50 6.03 -6.66
N ARG A 62 12.68 7.07 -6.88
CA ARG A 62 11.50 7.36 -6.05
C ARG A 62 10.25 7.55 -6.90
N ARG A 63 9.23 6.76 -6.57
CA ARG A 63 7.92 6.82 -7.24
C ARG A 63 7.25 8.18 -7.17
N GLU A 64 7.34 8.86 -6.03
CA GLU A 64 6.76 10.19 -5.82
C GLU A 64 7.39 11.22 -6.76
N THR A 65 8.71 11.21 -6.90
CA THR A 65 9.47 12.08 -7.81
C THR A 65 9.09 11.80 -9.26
N TYR A 66 8.98 10.52 -9.63
CA TYR A 66 8.53 10.12 -10.96
C TYR A 66 7.12 10.64 -11.27
N LEU A 67 6.16 10.43 -10.35
CA LEU A 67 4.79 10.90 -10.51
C LEU A 67 4.70 12.42 -10.61
N GLU A 68 5.54 13.15 -9.89
CA GLU A 68 5.62 14.61 -9.99
C GLU A 68 6.07 15.05 -11.39
N VAL A 69 7.11 14.42 -11.93
CA VAL A 69 7.57 14.71 -13.30
C VAL A 69 6.47 14.42 -14.31
N VAL A 70 5.80 13.25 -14.24
CA VAL A 70 4.71 12.91 -15.17
C VAL A 70 3.56 13.93 -15.12
N GLN A 71 3.26 14.47 -13.95
CA GLN A 71 2.16 15.44 -13.76
C GLN A 71 2.48 16.83 -14.31
N ILE A 72 3.71 17.28 -14.18
CA ILE A 72 4.07 18.70 -14.35
C ILE A 72 4.95 18.91 -15.57
N TYR A 73 5.92 18.02 -15.81
CA TYR A 73 6.95 18.23 -16.82
C TYR A 73 6.41 18.08 -18.24
N ASP A 74 6.86 19.00 -19.10
CA ASP A 74 6.61 18.96 -20.54
C ASP A 74 7.92 19.26 -21.26
N LYS A 75 8.44 18.29 -22.02
CA LYS A 75 9.70 18.46 -22.73
C LYS A 75 9.63 19.53 -23.83
N THR A 76 8.42 19.91 -24.24
CA THR A 76 8.22 20.97 -25.24
C THR A 76 8.15 22.38 -24.62
N ASP A 77 7.91 22.46 -23.29
CA ASP A 77 7.89 23.73 -22.54
C ASP A 77 8.87 23.71 -21.36
N PRO A 78 10.09 24.26 -21.53
CA PRO A 78 11.12 24.31 -20.47
C PRO A 78 10.67 24.97 -19.16
N LYS A 79 9.67 25.87 -19.20
CA LYS A 79 9.14 26.52 -17.99
C LYS A 79 8.46 25.57 -17.04
N THR A 80 8.05 24.41 -17.51
CA THR A 80 7.44 23.39 -16.66
C THR A 80 8.45 22.79 -15.70
N ALA A 81 9.72 22.71 -16.05
CA ALA A 81 10.80 22.27 -15.17
C ALA A 81 10.98 23.17 -13.94
N GLU A 82 10.70 24.48 -14.06
CA GLU A 82 10.80 25.43 -12.94
C GLU A 82 9.80 25.14 -11.81
N LYS A 83 8.67 24.48 -12.15
CA LYS A 83 7.59 24.14 -11.20
C LYS A 83 7.85 22.83 -10.43
N LEU A 84 8.88 22.09 -10.79
CA LEU A 84 9.24 20.82 -10.15
C LEU A 84 9.96 21.08 -8.81
N SER A 85 9.83 20.12 -7.90
CA SER A 85 10.68 20.08 -6.71
C SER A 85 12.15 19.89 -7.08
N GLU A 86 13.07 20.28 -6.20
CA GLU A 86 14.53 20.13 -6.44
C GLU A 86 14.91 18.69 -6.82
N ARG A 87 14.25 17.68 -6.26
CA ARG A 87 14.49 16.27 -6.59
C ARG A 87 13.98 15.90 -7.97
N ALA A 88 12.82 16.43 -8.34
CA ALA A 88 12.24 16.19 -9.67
C ALA A 88 13.01 16.92 -10.75
N LYS A 89 13.55 18.11 -10.45
CA LYS A 89 14.49 18.83 -11.33
C LYS A 89 15.75 18.01 -11.54
N ALA A 90 16.38 17.54 -10.45
CA ALA A 90 17.58 16.72 -10.55
C ALA A 90 17.37 15.45 -11.39
N LEU A 91 16.16 14.87 -11.37
CA LEU A 91 15.81 13.73 -12.24
C LEU A 91 15.72 14.14 -13.70
N VAL A 92 15.12 15.29 -14.01
CA VAL A 92 15.01 15.81 -15.38
C VAL A 92 16.37 16.26 -15.90
N ASP A 93 17.22 16.84 -15.05
CA ASP A 93 18.58 17.30 -15.40
C ASP A 93 19.52 16.12 -15.74
N THR A 94 19.15 14.88 -15.43
CA THR A 94 19.90 13.69 -15.90
C THR A 94 19.74 13.43 -17.39
N ILE A 95 18.81 14.10 -18.06
CA ILE A 95 18.56 13.95 -19.50
C ILE A 95 19.64 14.75 -20.24
N GLU A 96 20.61 14.02 -20.82
CA GLU A 96 21.68 14.62 -21.62
C GLU A 96 21.18 14.96 -23.02
N GLY A 97 21.03 16.26 -23.32
CA GLY A 97 20.61 16.72 -24.64
C GLY A 97 19.10 16.63 -24.88
N GLU A 98 18.72 16.32 -26.13
CA GLU A 98 17.31 16.13 -26.47
C GLU A 98 16.85 14.70 -26.16
N SER A 99 15.64 14.60 -25.53
CA SER A 99 15.04 13.30 -25.25
C SER A 99 14.80 12.49 -26.51
N ILE A 100 15.17 11.21 -26.50
CA ILE A 100 14.91 10.25 -27.57
C ILE A 100 13.45 9.77 -27.64
N GLY A 101 12.63 10.14 -26.65
CA GLY A 101 11.21 9.78 -26.62
C GLY A 101 10.39 10.47 -27.71
N SER A 102 9.27 9.84 -28.07
CA SER A 102 8.33 10.39 -29.05
C SER A 102 7.65 11.68 -28.53
N VAL A 103 7.22 12.54 -29.42
CA VAL A 103 6.36 13.66 -29.06
C VAL A 103 4.94 13.12 -28.84
N ILE A 104 4.41 13.32 -27.65
CA ILE A 104 3.02 12.99 -27.31
C ILE A 104 2.34 14.30 -26.95
N GLU A 105 1.23 14.60 -27.58
CA GLU A 105 0.49 15.87 -27.43
C GLU A 105 -0.99 15.65 -27.16
N GLY A 106 -1.66 16.71 -26.73
CA GLY A 106 -3.11 16.75 -26.56
C GLY A 106 -3.63 15.74 -25.55
N LYS A 107 -4.65 14.98 -25.98
CA LYS A 107 -5.39 14.05 -25.10
C LYS A 107 -4.54 12.91 -24.56
N ASP A 108 -3.53 12.47 -25.28
CA ASP A 108 -2.67 11.38 -24.86
C ASP A 108 -1.78 11.77 -23.68
N LEU A 109 -1.25 12.98 -23.69
CA LEU A 109 -0.48 13.51 -22.56
C LEU A 109 -1.39 13.86 -21.38
N GLU A 110 -2.59 14.40 -21.64
CA GLU A 110 -3.57 14.69 -20.59
C GLU A 110 -3.97 13.43 -19.82
N ILE A 111 -4.25 12.31 -20.50
CA ILE A 111 -4.64 11.06 -19.85
C ILE A 111 -3.51 10.47 -19.01
N LEU A 112 -2.26 10.58 -19.44
CA LEU A 112 -1.08 10.16 -18.67
C LEU A 112 -0.91 10.99 -17.40
N ARG A 113 -1.10 12.31 -17.50
CA ARG A 113 -1.07 13.22 -16.35
C ARG A 113 -2.20 12.90 -15.36
N GLU A 114 -3.42 12.70 -15.86
CA GLU A 114 -4.55 12.32 -15.00
C GLU A 114 -4.32 10.97 -14.33
N TYR A 115 -3.76 9.99 -15.04
CA TYR A 115 -3.39 8.69 -14.48
C TYR A 115 -2.41 8.86 -13.32
N ALA A 116 -1.35 9.67 -13.47
CA ALA A 116 -0.39 9.95 -12.42
C ALA A 116 -1.04 10.64 -11.21
N VAL A 117 -1.97 11.58 -11.43
CA VAL A 117 -2.73 12.25 -10.36
C VAL A 117 -3.58 11.24 -9.57
N LYS A 118 -4.29 10.33 -10.26
CA LYS A 118 -5.10 9.31 -9.60
C LYS A 118 -4.24 8.31 -8.82
N LEU A 119 -3.12 7.91 -9.41
CA LEU A 119 -2.18 7.01 -8.76
C LEU A 119 -1.59 7.62 -7.49
N LYS A 120 -1.21 8.91 -7.52
CA LYS A 120 -0.77 9.64 -6.33
C LYS A 120 -1.83 9.63 -5.22
N LYS A 121 -3.11 9.86 -5.57
CA LYS A 121 -4.21 9.78 -4.60
C LYS A 121 -4.38 8.39 -3.98
N LEU A 122 -4.11 7.32 -4.72
CA LEU A 122 -4.12 5.97 -4.16
C LEU A 122 -2.96 5.74 -3.17
N TYR A 123 -1.76 6.30 -3.43
CA TYR A 123 -0.67 6.31 -2.44
C TYR A 123 -1.04 7.08 -1.17
N GLU A 124 -1.72 8.23 -1.32
CA GLU A 124 -2.23 9.00 -0.18
C GLU A 124 -3.25 8.19 0.64
N LEU A 125 -4.19 7.50 -0.03
CA LEU A 125 -5.15 6.60 0.62
C LEU A 125 -4.43 5.47 1.38
N ARG A 126 -3.41 4.85 0.78
CA ARG A 126 -2.60 3.83 1.43
C ARG A 126 -1.96 4.35 2.72
N SER A 127 -1.40 5.56 2.70
CA SER A 127 -0.82 6.20 3.88
C SER A 127 -1.87 6.50 4.97
N GLN A 128 -3.08 6.90 4.56
CA GLN A 128 -4.20 7.10 5.50
C GLN A 128 -4.63 5.78 6.14
N LEU A 129 -4.67 4.68 5.39
CA LEU A 129 -4.98 3.36 5.91
C LEU A 129 -3.88 2.86 6.87
N GLU A 130 -2.61 3.14 6.61
CA GLU A 130 -1.52 2.85 7.55
C GLU A 130 -1.71 3.61 8.87
N SER A 131 -1.98 4.90 8.80
CA SER A 131 -2.24 5.72 10.00
C SER A 131 -3.45 5.23 10.79
N TYR A 132 -4.51 4.82 10.10
CA TYR A 132 -5.71 4.24 10.70
C TYR A 132 -5.44 2.88 11.35
N ARG A 133 -4.71 1.99 10.67
CA ARG A 133 -4.25 0.70 11.21
C ARG A 133 -3.45 0.90 12.49
N ASP A 134 -2.50 1.83 12.48
CA ASP A 134 -1.62 2.10 13.61
C ASP A 134 -2.40 2.64 14.80
N TYR A 135 -3.37 3.53 14.55
CA TYR A 135 -4.30 4.01 15.57
C TYR A 135 -5.10 2.85 16.18
N LYS A 136 -5.73 2.01 15.36
CA LYS A 136 -6.53 0.87 15.82
C LYS A 136 -5.69 -0.19 16.54
N ALA A 137 -4.49 -0.46 16.10
CA ALA A 137 -3.59 -1.40 16.75
C ALA A 137 -3.23 -0.95 18.18
N LYS A 138 -2.98 0.35 18.38
CA LYS A 138 -2.73 0.94 19.73
C LYS A 138 -3.96 0.84 20.64
N GLU A 139 -5.14 1.04 20.08
CA GLU A 139 -6.39 0.96 20.84
C GLU A 139 -6.67 -0.49 21.30
N ILE A 140 -6.49 -1.47 20.42
CA ILE A 140 -6.79 -2.88 20.66
C ILE A 140 -5.72 -3.57 21.52
N ALA A 141 -4.46 -3.31 21.25
CA ALA A 141 -3.34 -4.06 21.83
C ALA A 141 -2.16 -3.14 22.22
N PRO A 142 -2.32 -2.19 23.16
CA PRO A 142 -1.32 -1.18 23.49
C PRO A 142 0.01 -1.78 23.97
N ASN A 143 -0.01 -2.86 24.74
CA ASN A 143 1.20 -3.50 25.21
C ASN A 143 1.95 -4.21 24.10
N LEU A 144 1.24 -4.85 23.16
CA LEU A 144 1.84 -5.55 22.02
C LEU A 144 2.45 -4.54 21.04
N THR A 145 1.74 -3.43 20.76
CA THR A 145 2.25 -2.35 19.90
C THR A 145 3.45 -1.65 20.51
N HIS A 146 3.46 -1.45 21.84
CA HIS A 146 4.63 -0.88 22.51
C HIS A 146 5.88 -1.77 22.37
N LEU A 147 5.69 -3.09 22.39
CA LEU A 147 6.81 -4.05 22.30
C LEU A 147 7.33 -4.24 20.88
N LEU A 148 6.44 -4.31 19.89
CA LEU A 148 6.75 -4.75 18.53
C LEU A 148 6.60 -3.66 17.46
N GLY A 149 6.00 -2.54 17.80
CA GLY A 149 5.49 -1.57 16.84
C GLY A 149 4.16 -1.99 16.22
N GLU A 150 3.44 -1.03 15.66
CA GLU A 150 2.05 -1.17 15.21
C GLU A 150 1.93 -2.15 14.03
N ALA A 151 2.83 -2.07 13.08
CA ALA A 151 2.80 -2.88 11.86
C ALA A 151 2.98 -4.38 12.16
N LEU A 152 3.95 -4.74 13.00
CA LEU A 152 4.20 -6.14 13.35
C LEU A 152 3.12 -6.68 14.29
N ALA A 153 2.69 -5.88 15.27
CA ALA A 153 1.58 -6.23 16.16
C ALA A 153 0.31 -6.56 15.37
N THR A 154 -0.04 -5.70 14.39
CA THR A 154 -1.18 -5.94 13.50
C THR A 154 -1.03 -7.25 12.72
N LYS A 155 0.12 -7.49 12.10
CA LYS A 155 0.34 -8.73 11.34
C LYS A 155 0.16 -9.97 12.20
N LEU A 156 0.65 -9.98 13.43
CA LEU A 156 0.47 -11.09 14.36
C LEU A 156 -1.01 -11.31 14.72
N ILE A 157 -1.76 -10.22 14.99
CA ILE A 157 -3.20 -10.30 15.27
C ILE A 157 -3.96 -10.85 14.07
N VAL A 158 -3.68 -10.35 12.86
CA VAL A 158 -4.34 -10.77 11.61
C VAL A 158 -4.03 -12.24 11.30
N TYR A 159 -2.77 -12.65 11.32
CA TYR A 159 -2.37 -14.03 11.03
C TYR A 159 -2.89 -15.03 12.05
N SER A 160 -2.99 -14.63 13.32
CA SER A 160 -3.58 -15.47 14.36
C SER A 160 -5.11 -15.50 14.33
N LYS A 161 -5.75 -14.65 13.51
CA LYS A 161 -7.21 -14.47 13.46
C LYS A 161 -7.79 -13.94 14.78
N GLY A 162 -7.12 -12.96 15.37
CA GLY A 162 -7.56 -12.22 16.55
C GLY A 162 -6.61 -12.31 17.74
N LEU A 163 -6.69 -11.27 18.61
CA LEU A 163 -5.84 -11.12 19.78
C LEU A 163 -6.01 -12.25 20.80
N LYS A 164 -7.25 -12.70 21.00
CA LYS A 164 -7.55 -13.83 21.90
C LYS A 164 -6.84 -15.10 21.46
N ARG A 165 -6.85 -15.39 20.17
CA ARG A 165 -6.19 -16.59 19.64
C ARG A 165 -4.68 -16.44 19.70
N LEU A 166 -4.14 -15.25 19.41
CA LEU A 166 -2.71 -14.95 19.53
C LEU A 166 -2.22 -15.25 20.95
N ALA A 167 -2.97 -14.82 21.97
CA ALA A 167 -2.62 -15.03 23.37
C ALA A 167 -2.55 -16.52 23.81
N HIS A 168 -3.18 -17.43 23.04
CA HIS A 168 -3.16 -18.87 23.32
C HIS A 168 -2.13 -19.64 22.46
N LEU A 169 -1.44 -18.97 21.54
CA LEU A 169 -0.43 -19.62 20.72
C LEU A 169 0.86 -19.86 21.52
N PRO A 170 1.49 -21.03 21.36
CA PRO A 170 2.82 -21.25 21.91
C PRO A 170 3.86 -20.37 21.20
N ALA A 171 4.92 -19.99 21.90
CA ALA A 171 5.98 -19.12 21.38
C ALA A 171 6.59 -19.63 20.04
N SER A 172 6.75 -20.95 19.91
CA SER A 172 7.23 -21.58 18.67
C SER A 172 6.31 -21.35 17.46
N SER A 173 4.99 -21.27 17.68
CA SER A 173 4.03 -20.98 16.63
C SER A 173 4.04 -19.50 16.26
N ILE A 174 4.16 -18.61 17.26
CA ILE A 174 4.26 -17.16 17.02
C ILE A 174 5.50 -16.82 16.19
N GLN A 175 6.63 -17.50 16.47
CA GLN A 175 7.90 -17.27 15.76
C GLN A 175 7.79 -17.53 14.25
N VAL A 176 6.97 -18.46 13.83
CA VAL A 176 6.82 -18.86 12.41
C VAL A 176 5.54 -18.30 11.76
N LEU A 177 4.76 -17.55 12.52
CA LEU A 177 3.48 -17.01 12.05
C LEU A 177 3.70 -16.09 10.84
N GLY A 178 2.99 -16.39 9.73
CA GLY A 178 3.15 -15.68 8.45
C GLY A 178 4.32 -16.16 7.58
N ALA A 179 5.18 -17.04 8.09
CA ALA A 179 6.31 -17.62 7.36
C ALA A 179 6.14 -19.14 7.11
N GLU A 180 4.94 -19.67 7.32
CA GLU A 180 4.66 -21.13 7.29
C GLU A 180 5.06 -21.76 5.95
N LYS A 181 4.75 -21.09 4.83
CA LYS A 181 5.10 -21.59 3.49
C LYS A 181 6.62 -21.70 3.30
N ALA A 182 7.37 -20.68 3.77
CA ALA A 182 8.83 -20.68 3.68
C ALA A 182 9.44 -21.75 4.59
N LEU A 183 8.89 -21.93 5.79
CA LEU A 183 9.30 -22.99 6.71
C LEU A 183 9.05 -24.37 6.09
N PHE A 184 7.86 -24.64 5.54
CA PHE A 184 7.57 -25.92 4.89
C PHE A 184 8.43 -26.17 3.66
N MET A 185 8.74 -25.13 2.86
CA MET A 185 9.68 -25.27 1.75
C MET A 185 11.10 -25.59 2.24
N HIS A 186 11.55 -24.99 3.35
CA HIS A 186 12.83 -25.32 3.95
C HIS A 186 12.89 -26.78 4.39
N LEU A 187 11.86 -27.24 5.10
CA LEU A 187 11.79 -28.62 5.62
C LEU A 187 11.70 -29.67 4.51
N THR A 188 10.97 -29.36 3.41
CA THR A 188 10.72 -30.33 2.31
C THR A 188 11.78 -30.28 1.23
N LYS A 189 12.30 -29.10 0.87
CA LYS A 189 13.24 -28.90 -0.25
C LYS A 189 14.67 -28.54 0.18
N LYS A 190 14.96 -28.52 1.48
CA LYS A 190 16.27 -28.11 2.06
C LYS A 190 16.75 -26.74 1.56
N THR A 191 15.83 -25.83 1.26
CA THR A 191 16.15 -24.42 0.93
C THR A 191 16.68 -23.70 2.16
N LYS A 192 17.26 -22.49 1.99
CA LYS A 192 17.69 -21.70 3.16
C LYS A 192 16.51 -21.45 4.10
N PRO A 193 16.72 -21.54 5.45
CA PRO A 193 15.69 -21.23 6.41
C PRO A 193 15.21 -19.76 6.24
N PRO A 194 13.93 -19.46 6.50
CA PRO A 194 13.48 -18.09 6.56
C PRO A 194 14.21 -17.35 7.67
N LYS A 195 14.61 -16.11 7.38
CA LYS A 195 15.27 -15.22 8.35
C LYS A 195 14.24 -14.61 9.26
#